data_11c053ee0c79949d3b32604bc17d0602
#
_entry.id   11c053ee0c79949d3b32604bc17d0602
#
_cell.length_a   1.000
_cell.length_b   1.000
_cell.length_c   1.000
_cell.angle_alpha   90.00
_cell.angle_beta   90.00
_cell.angle_gamma   90.00
#
_symmetry.space_group_name_H-M   'P 1'
#
loop_
_entity.id
_entity.type
_entity.pdbx_description
1 polymer ?
#
loop_
_entity_poly.entity_id
_entity_poly.type
_entity_poly.pdbx_seq_one_letter_code
_entity_poly.pdbx_strand_id
1 'polypeptide(L)'
;DDAEYLGKFDALLLYANHPKITALQWKNLLSFVKKGKGFVPVHCASWCFSNVPEFDQLVGGRFKSHQGAVFSPRIVAKDHPAVSGVGEIKAWDETYFHHRHNPENRTVLMVRDPLPGDPHKEPEPWTWVRKEGKGRVFYTASGHDERVWKNAEFQNLLKQGILWAVGDSVRKRHETFLASREPLKYEKR
;
A
#
# COMPACT_ATOMS: atom_id res chain seq x y z
N ASP A 1 -7.46 18.68 8.12
CA ASP A 1 -8.91 18.74 8.38
C ASP A 1 -9.70 19.26 7.18
N ASP A 2 -9.03 19.75 6.14
CA ASP A 2 -9.64 20.37 4.96
C ASP A 2 -10.01 19.30 3.91
N ALA A 3 -11.30 18.98 3.83
CA ALA A 3 -11.83 18.00 2.88
C ALA A 3 -11.77 18.51 1.43
N GLU A 4 -11.88 19.83 1.21
CA GLU A 4 -11.78 20.42 -0.12
C GLU A 4 -10.37 20.33 -0.64
N TYR A 5 -9.38 20.64 0.20
CA TYR A 5 -7.98 20.49 -0.15
C TYR A 5 -7.62 19.03 -0.46
N LEU A 6 -8.06 18.08 0.39
CA LEU A 6 -7.85 16.65 0.15
C LEU A 6 -8.49 16.21 -1.18
N GLY A 7 -9.65 16.75 -1.51
CA GLY A 7 -10.37 16.46 -2.75
C GLY A 7 -9.62 16.81 -4.06
N LYS A 8 -8.60 17.68 -3.99
CA LYS A 8 -7.76 18.06 -5.15
C LYS A 8 -6.82 16.94 -5.61
N PHE A 9 -6.59 15.92 -4.78
CA PHE A 9 -5.70 14.80 -5.07
C PHE A 9 -6.49 13.59 -5.59
N ASP A 10 -5.82 12.75 -6.37
CA ASP A 10 -6.40 11.51 -6.89
C ASP A 10 -6.10 10.31 -5.97
N ALA A 11 -5.08 10.40 -5.14
CA ALA A 11 -4.76 9.42 -4.11
C ALA A 11 -4.05 10.05 -2.91
N LEU A 12 -4.11 9.35 -1.77
CA LEU A 12 -3.33 9.62 -0.56
C LEU A 12 -2.43 8.42 -0.27
N LEU A 13 -1.10 8.66 -0.22
CA LEU A 13 -0.15 7.69 0.33
C LEU A 13 0.08 8.01 1.80
N LEU A 14 -0.02 6.99 2.64
CA LEU A 14 0.25 7.08 4.08
C LEU A 14 1.43 6.18 4.44
N TYR A 15 2.56 6.79 4.78
CA TYR A 15 3.69 6.13 5.43
C TYR A 15 3.95 6.85 6.75
N ALA A 16 3.34 6.38 7.80
CA ALA A 16 3.36 7.01 9.11
C ALA A 16 3.14 5.98 10.22
N ASN A 17 3.56 6.35 11.41
CA ASN A 17 3.35 5.62 12.65
C ASN A 17 2.72 6.58 13.66
N HIS A 18 1.42 6.86 13.52
CA HIS A 18 0.71 7.83 14.34
C HIS A 18 -0.51 7.18 15.02
N PRO A 19 -0.58 7.20 16.37
CA PRO A 19 -1.58 6.42 17.10
C PRO A 19 -3.01 6.96 17.03
N LYS A 20 -3.19 8.23 16.73
CA LYS A 20 -4.51 8.88 16.81
C LYS A 20 -4.85 9.68 15.56
N ILE A 21 -6.14 9.75 15.26
CA ILE A 21 -6.73 10.61 14.24
C ILE A 21 -7.96 11.29 14.86
N THR A 22 -8.29 12.53 14.50
CA THR A 22 -9.53 13.16 14.94
C THR A 22 -10.74 12.58 14.20
N ALA A 23 -11.92 12.70 14.79
CA ALA A 23 -13.16 12.23 14.14
C ALA A 23 -13.41 12.92 12.79
N LEU A 24 -13.05 14.21 12.67
CA LEU A 24 -13.17 14.95 11.41
C LEU A 24 -12.19 14.44 10.35
N GLN A 25 -10.91 14.24 10.71
CA GLN A 25 -9.91 13.68 9.80
C GLN A 25 -10.29 12.29 9.31
N TRP A 26 -10.75 11.42 10.21
CA TRP A 26 -11.25 10.10 9.86
C TRP A 26 -12.44 10.16 8.89
N LYS A 27 -13.43 10.98 9.20
CA LYS A 27 -14.60 11.19 8.33
C LYS A 27 -14.18 11.65 6.94
N ASN A 28 -13.22 12.57 6.86
CA ASN A 28 -12.74 13.11 5.59
C ASN A 28 -11.95 12.06 4.80
N LEU A 29 -11.07 11.30 5.46
CA LEU A 29 -10.32 10.19 4.82
C LEU A 29 -11.27 9.12 4.28
N LEU A 30 -12.19 8.65 5.10
CA LEU A 30 -13.15 7.62 4.68
C LEU A 30 -14.04 8.11 3.52
N SER A 31 -14.52 9.36 3.61
CA SER A 31 -15.31 9.99 2.54
C SER A 31 -14.49 10.15 1.25
N PHE A 32 -13.23 10.55 1.34
CA PHE A 32 -12.30 10.66 0.21
C PHE A 32 -12.19 9.33 -0.54
N VAL A 33 -11.93 8.24 0.18
CA VAL A 33 -11.83 6.90 -0.42
C VAL A 33 -13.18 6.47 -0.99
N LYS A 34 -14.27 6.54 -0.22
CA LYS A 34 -15.61 6.09 -0.67
C LYS A 34 -16.11 6.82 -1.92
N LYS A 35 -15.67 8.05 -2.15
CA LYS A 35 -16.00 8.85 -3.35
C LYS A 35 -15.21 8.43 -4.60
N GLY A 36 -14.26 7.51 -4.49
CA GLY A 36 -13.54 6.94 -5.65
C GLY A 36 -12.06 7.28 -5.71
N LYS A 37 -11.51 7.91 -4.68
CA LYS A 37 -10.08 8.23 -4.61
C LYS A 37 -9.25 7.05 -4.12
N GLY A 38 -7.95 7.07 -4.46
CA GLY A 38 -7.00 6.04 -4.04
C GLY A 38 -6.49 6.24 -2.61
N PHE A 39 -6.27 5.13 -1.89
CA PHE A 39 -5.57 5.13 -0.61
C PHE A 39 -4.46 4.10 -0.63
N VAL A 40 -3.24 4.52 -0.29
CA VAL A 40 -2.02 3.71 -0.38
C VAL A 40 -1.32 3.72 0.97
N PRO A 41 -1.82 2.97 1.97
CA PRO A 41 -1.11 2.74 3.22
C PRO A 41 0.09 1.82 2.98
N VAL A 42 1.25 2.18 3.55
CA VAL A 42 2.50 1.44 3.40
C VAL A 42 3.06 1.08 4.76
N HIS A 43 3.45 -0.17 4.94
CA HIS A 43 4.18 -0.69 6.08
C HIS A 43 3.53 -0.33 7.43
N CYS A 44 4.17 0.54 8.22
CA CYS A 44 3.71 0.95 9.54
C CYS A 44 2.34 1.67 9.55
N ALA A 45 1.83 2.05 8.40
CA ALA A 45 0.49 2.62 8.29
C ALA A 45 -0.62 1.68 8.82
N SER A 46 -0.41 0.35 8.76
CA SER A 46 -1.36 -0.63 9.33
C SER A 46 -1.44 -0.61 10.87
N TRP A 47 -0.51 0.08 11.55
CA TRP A 47 -0.56 0.31 12.99
C TRP A 47 -1.25 1.63 13.37
N CYS A 48 -1.40 2.57 12.45
CA CYS A 48 -1.94 3.90 12.73
C CYS A 48 -3.35 3.88 13.32
N PHE A 49 -3.71 4.97 13.96
CA PHE A 49 -5.07 5.36 14.36
C PHE A 49 -5.82 4.33 15.20
N SER A 50 -5.15 3.82 16.26
CA SER A 50 -5.73 2.84 17.20
C SER A 50 -7.03 3.29 17.88
N ASN A 51 -7.31 4.59 17.87
CA ASN A 51 -8.56 5.16 18.38
C ASN A 51 -9.75 5.05 17.42
N VAL A 52 -9.55 4.49 16.20
CA VAL A 52 -10.59 4.28 15.19
C VAL A 52 -10.46 2.85 14.64
N PRO A 53 -11.15 1.86 15.25
CA PRO A 53 -11.06 0.46 14.82
C PRO A 53 -11.48 0.22 13.35
N GLU A 54 -12.35 1.09 12.81
CA GLU A 54 -12.78 1.05 11.41
C GLU A 54 -11.64 1.33 10.42
N PHE A 55 -10.55 1.94 10.88
CA PHE A 55 -9.35 2.12 10.07
C PHE A 55 -8.71 0.78 9.69
N ASP A 56 -8.73 -0.20 10.61
CA ASP A 56 -8.25 -1.56 10.34
C ASP A 56 -9.05 -2.21 9.19
N GLN A 57 -10.37 -1.92 9.18
CA GLN A 57 -11.27 -2.40 8.11
C GLN A 57 -10.97 -1.71 6.78
N LEU A 58 -10.66 -0.42 6.79
CA LEU A 58 -10.28 0.32 5.60
C LEU A 58 -8.96 -0.19 5.01
N VAL A 59 -7.93 -0.40 5.83
CA VAL A 59 -6.64 -0.95 5.39
C VAL A 59 -6.77 -2.41 4.96
N GLY A 60 -7.60 -3.19 5.64
CA GLY A 60 -7.82 -4.64 5.40
C GLY A 60 -7.06 -5.56 6.34
N GLY A 61 -6.40 -5.02 7.35
CA GLY A 61 -5.69 -5.73 8.41
C GLY A 61 -4.93 -4.75 9.29
N ARG A 62 -4.64 -5.18 10.53
CA ARG A 62 -3.88 -4.39 11.50
C ARG A 62 -2.57 -5.07 11.85
N PHE A 63 -1.50 -4.32 11.91
CA PHE A 63 -0.21 -4.78 12.46
C PHE A 63 -0.40 -5.37 13.85
N LYS A 64 0.24 -6.50 14.11
CA LYS A 64 0.24 -7.21 15.39
C LYS A 64 1.63 -7.25 16.01
N SER A 65 2.60 -7.76 15.26
CA SER A 65 3.98 -7.95 15.71
C SER A 65 4.88 -8.15 14.51
N HIS A 66 6.18 -8.11 14.72
CA HIS A 66 7.20 -8.43 13.73
C HIS A 66 8.44 -9.05 14.39
N GLN A 67 9.25 -9.66 13.55
CA GLN A 67 10.67 -9.91 13.73
C GLN A 67 11.43 -9.19 12.60
N GLY A 68 12.65 -9.61 12.25
CA GLY A 68 13.36 -9.07 11.10
C GLY A 68 14.18 -10.16 10.42
N ALA A 69 14.15 -10.19 9.09
CA ALA A 69 14.90 -11.16 8.30
C ALA A 69 15.17 -10.65 6.88
N VAL A 70 16.07 -11.32 6.16
CA VAL A 70 16.18 -11.21 4.72
C VAL A 70 15.21 -12.22 4.09
N PHE A 71 14.28 -11.75 3.29
CA PHE A 71 13.30 -12.59 2.59
C PHE A 71 12.81 -11.93 1.30
N SER A 72 12.01 -12.65 0.54
CA SER A 72 11.35 -12.16 -0.66
C SER A 72 9.87 -12.56 -0.63
N PRO A 73 8.93 -11.61 -0.56
CA PRO A 73 7.51 -11.93 -0.68
C PRO A 73 7.20 -12.48 -2.07
N ARG A 74 6.36 -13.53 -2.12
CA ARG A 74 5.99 -14.20 -3.36
C ARG A 74 4.69 -13.66 -3.93
N ILE A 75 4.69 -13.31 -5.23
CA ILE A 75 3.47 -12.89 -5.95
C ILE A 75 2.55 -14.11 -6.13
N VAL A 76 1.30 -13.97 -5.71
CA VAL A 76 0.25 -15.00 -5.84
C VAL A 76 -0.86 -14.63 -6.82
N ALA A 77 -1.05 -13.33 -7.12
CA ALA A 77 -2.03 -12.85 -8.09
C ALA A 77 -1.30 -12.23 -9.31
N LYS A 78 -0.61 -13.06 -10.08
CA LYS A 78 0.30 -12.64 -11.17
C LYS A 78 -0.35 -11.78 -12.25
N ASP A 79 -1.63 -11.99 -12.52
CA ASP A 79 -2.37 -11.26 -13.57
C ASP A 79 -2.95 -9.92 -13.07
N HIS A 80 -2.78 -9.60 -11.79
CA HIS A 80 -3.35 -8.36 -11.25
C HIS A 80 -2.50 -7.13 -11.63
N PRO A 81 -3.11 -6.03 -12.14
CA PRO A 81 -2.38 -4.85 -12.63
C PRO A 81 -1.42 -4.22 -11.62
N ALA A 82 -1.73 -4.28 -10.31
CA ALA A 82 -0.90 -3.70 -9.27
C ALA A 82 0.43 -4.45 -8.99
N VAL A 83 0.66 -5.59 -9.64
CA VAL A 83 1.94 -6.35 -9.60
C VAL A 83 2.50 -6.59 -11.00
N SER A 84 1.97 -5.91 -12.01
CA SER A 84 2.42 -6.06 -13.39
C SER A 84 3.88 -5.63 -13.55
N GLY A 85 4.73 -6.53 -14.05
CA GLY A 85 6.16 -6.27 -14.26
C GLY A 85 6.97 -6.09 -12.97
N VAL A 86 6.45 -6.50 -11.81
CA VAL A 86 7.18 -6.52 -10.54
C VAL A 86 7.99 -7.80 -10.46
N GLY A 87 9.29 -7.67 -10.25
CA GLY A 87 10.22 -8.77 -10.03
C GLY A 87 10.37 -9.16 -8.57
N GLU A 88 11.45 -9.85 -8.25
CA GLU A 88 11.75 -10.31 -6.89
C GLU A 88 12.18 -9.15 -5.98
N ILE A 89 11.46 -8.93 -4.88
CA ILE A 89 11.79 -7.95 -3.84
C ILE A 89 12.55 -8.65 -2.73
N LYS A 90 13.83 -8.88 -2.91
CA LYS A 90 14.69 -9.47 -1.87
C LYS A 90 15.38 -8.39 -1.07
N ALA A 91 15.05 -8.29 0.21
CA ALA A 91 15.65 -7.32 1.14
C ALA A 91 15.54 -7.80 2.59
N TRP A 92 16.32 -7.20 3.47
CA TRP A 92 16.00 -7.26 4.89
C TRP A 92 14.82 -6.34 5.17
N ASP A 93 13.80 -6.87 5.87
CA ASP A 93 12.62 -6.10 6.28
C ASP A 93 12.06 -6.67 7.59
N GLU A 94 11.15 -5.95 8.22
CA GLU A 94 10.37 -6.45 9.34
C GLU A 94 9.35 -7.47 8.87
N THR A 95 9.35 -8.65 9.48
CA THR A 95 8.47 -9.77 9.10
C THR A 95 7.09 -9.63 9.75
N TYR A 96 6.33 -8.64 9.31
CA TYR A 96 5.01 -8.31 9.87
C TYR A 96 4.08 -9.51 9.97
N PHE A 97 3.38 -9.58 11.09
CA PHE A 97 2.16 -10.35 11.28
C PHE A 97 0.99 -9.40 11.49
N HIS A 98 -0.13 -9.74 10.88
CA HIS A 98 -1.34 -8.94 11.00
C HIS A 98 -2.42 -9.70 11.78
N HIS A 99 -3.36 -8.94 12.33
CA HIS A 99 -4.60 -9.43 12.91
C HIS A 99 -5.77 -8.54 12.44
N ARG A 100 -7.00 -8.81 12.88
CA ARG A 100 -8.21 -8.07 12.48
C ARG A 100 -8.33 -7.95 10.96
N HIS A 101 -7.98 -9.02 10.26
CA HIS A 101 -8.12 -9.06 8.82
C HIS A 101 -9.54 -8.79 8.37
N ASN A 102 -9.68 -7.94 7.35
CA ASN A 102 -10.93 -7.77 6.62
C ASN A 102 -10.76 -8.39 5.22
N PRO A 103 -11.28 -9.62 5.00
CA PRO A 103 -11.19 -10.28 3.69
C PRO A 103 -12.21 -9.73 2.68
N GLU A 104 -13.18 -8.94 3.12
CA GLU A 104 -14.23 -8.41 2.26
C GLU A 104 -13.66 -7.50 1.17
N ASN A 105 -14.01 -7.77 -0.07
CA ASN A 105 -13.53 -7.03 -1.25
C ASN A 105 -11.99 -6.91 -1.34
N ARG A 106 -11.26 -7.86 -0.73
CA ARG A 106 -9.80 -7.92 -0.71
C ARG A 106 -9.26 -8.98 -1.65
N THR A 107 -8.23 -8.64 -2.43
CA THR A 107 -7.40 -9.58 -3.19
C THR A 107 -5.98 -9.52 -2.65
N VAL A 108 -5.47 -10.66 -2.16
CA VAL A 108 -4.06 -10.79 -1.77
C VAL A 108 -3.22 -10.89 -3.04
N LEU A 109 -2.23 -10.02 -3.16
CA LEU A 109 -1.32 -9.95 -4.32
C LEU A 109 -0.02 -10.69 -4.06
N MET A 110 0.51 -10.53 -2.85
CA MET A 110 1.76 -11.17 -2.42
C MET A 110 1.58 -11.75 -1.02
N VAL A 111 2.30 -12.81 -0.76
CA VAL A 111 2.40 -13.45 0.55
C VAL A 111 3.87 -13.55 0.98
N ARG A 112 4.13 -13.53 2.27
CA ARG A 112 5.39 -13.91 2.87
C ARG A 112 5.28 -15.36 3.34
N ASP A 113 6.09 -16.23 2.76
CA ASP A 113 6.15 -17.62 3.20
C ASP A 113 6.76 -17.70 4.62
N PRO A 114 6.40 -18.70 5.43
CA PRO A 114 6.87 -18.83 6.81
C PRO A 114 8.41 -18.88 6.90
N LEU A 115 8.94 -18.22 7.91
CA LEU A 115 10.37 -18.23 8.23
C LEU A 115 10.63 -19.02 9.53
N PRO A 116 11.87 -19.49 9.76
CA PRO A 116 12.22 -20.10 11.03
C PRO A 116 11.91 -19.18 12.21
N GLY A 117 11.18 -19.70 13.21
CA GLY A 117 10.75 -18.93 14.38
C GLY A 117 9.40 -18.19 14.23
N ASP A 118 8.78 -18.25 13.08
CA ASP A 118 7.43 -17.70 12.90
C ASP A 118 6.38 -18.41 13.78
N PRO A 119 5.39 -17.68 14.32
CA PRO A 119 4.37 -18.24 15.21
C PRO A 119 3.39 -19.18 14.50
N HIS A 120 3.27 -19.07 13.18
CA HIS A 120 2.42 -19.96 12.37
C HIS A 120 3.16 -20.40 11.10
N LYS A 121 2.67 -21.49 10.51
CA LYS A 121 3.27 -22.10 9.32
C LYS A 121 2.56 -21.77 8.03
N GLU A 122 1.49 -20.98 8.11
CA GLU A 122 0.77 -20.51 6.93
C GLU A 122 1.40 -19.24 6.36
N PRO A 123 1.37 -19.05 5.05
CA PRO A 123 1.85 -17.81 4.44
C PRO A 123 1.08 -16.58 4.96
N GLU A 124 1.80 -15.53 5.34
CA GLU A 124 1.23 -14.27 5.78
C GLU A 124 0.82 -13.40 4.57
N PRO A 125 -0.42 -12.88 4.49
CA PRO A 125 -0.78 -11.87 3.51
C PRO A 125 0.14 -10.66 3.62
N TRP A 126 0.85 -10.32 2.53
CA TRP A 126 1.92 -9.34 2.56
C TRP A 126 1.58 -8.04 1.83
N THR A 127 1.03 -8.18 0.64
CA THR A 127 0.54 -7.07 -0.18
C THR A 127 -0.86 -7.41 -0.65
N TRP A 128 -1.76 -6.47 -0.53
CA TRP A 128 -3.14 -6.68 -1.00
C TRP A 128 -3.77 -5.40 -1.54
N VAL A 129 -4.84 -5.59 -2.27
CA VAL A 129 -5.74 -4.54 -2.69
C VAL A 129 -7.14 -4.82 -2.18
N ARG A 130 -7.94 -3.77 -2.03
CA ARG A 130 -9.37 -3.88 -1.73
C ARG A 130 -10.14 -2.69 -2.26
N LYS A 131 -11.45 -2.83 -2.33
CA LYS A 131 -12.37 -1.74 -2.68
C LYS A 131 -13.10 -1.27 -1.44
N GLU A 132 -13.27 0.06 -1.34
CA GLU A 132 -14.07 0.70 -0.31
C GLU A 132 -14.96 1.75 -0.95
N GLY A 133 -16.28 1.46 -1.02
CA GLY A 133 -17.19 2.26 -1.84
C GLY A 133 -16.74 2.25 -3.31
N LYS A 134 -16.53 3.44 -3.89
CA LYS A 134 -15.99 3.60 -5.25
C LYS A 134 -14.46 3.63 -5.29
N GLY A 135 -13.80 3.74 -4.15
CA GLY A 135 -12.35 3.89 -4.05
C GLY A 135 -11.60 2.58 -4.00
N ARG A 136 -10.28 2.69 -4.11
CA ARG A 136 -9.35 1.58 -4.16
C ARG A 136 -8.26 1.76 -3.11
N VAL A 137 -7.98 0.71 -2.35
CA VAL A 137 -6.94 0.67 -1.33
C VAL A 137 -5.87 -0.33 -1.76
N PHE A 138 -4.62 0.10 -1.79
CA PHE A 138 -3.46 -0.77 -1.98
C PHE A 138 -2.60 -0.71 -0.73
N TYR A 139 -2.33 -1.83 -0.11
CA TYR A 139 -1.44 -1.95 1.04
C TYR A 139 -0.28 -2.89 0.75
N THR A 140 0.89 -2.56 1.26
CA THR A 140 2.05 -3.47 1.34
C THR A 140 2.69 -3.38 2.72
N ALA A 141 3.05 -4.55 3.28
CA ALA A 141 3.77 -4.65 4.52
C ALA A 141 5.28 -4.37 4.38
N SER A 142 5.83 -4.40 3.16
CA SER A 142 7.22 -3.98 2.90
C SER A 142 7.42 -2.50 3.15
N GLY A 143 8.61 -2.10 3.65
CA GLY A 143 8.98 -0.70 3.68
C GLY A 143 9.61 -0.19 4.97
N HIS A 144 10.23 -1.05 5.80
CA HIS A 144 10.80 -0.61 7.07
C HIS A 144 11.85 0.48 6.91
N ASP A 145 12.86 0.27 6.06
CA ASP A 145 13.96 1.22 5.93
C ASP A 145 14.52 1.34 4.50
N GLU A 146 15.65 2.04 4.38
CA GLU A 146 16.29 2.32 3.10
C GLU A 146 16.66 1.07 2.29
N ARG A 147 16.87 -0.09 2.92
CA ARG A 147 17.18 -1.36 2.25
C ARG A 147 16.04 -1.79 1.34
N VAL A 148 14.81 -1.54 1.77
CA VAL A 148 13.59 -1.78 0.98
C VAL A 148 13.31 -0.60 0.05
N TRP A 149 13.36 0.63 0.55
CA TRP A 149 13.04 1.82 -0.24
C TRP A 149 13.97 2.05 -1.43
N LYS A 150 15.25 1.62 -1.35
CA LYS A 150 16.21 1.65 -2.45
C LYS A 150 16.07 0.46 -3.41
N ASN A 151 15.28 -0.56 -3.09
CA ASN A 151 15.05 -1.71 -3.98
C ASN A 151 14.18 -1.29 -5.16
N ALA A 152 14.69 -1.46 -6.38
CA ALA A 152 14.02 -1.04 -7.62
C ALA A 152 12.67 -1.75 -7.82
N GLU A 153 12.56 -3.04 -7.44
CA GLU A 153 11.32 -3.80 -7.57
C GLU A 153 10.28 -3.37 -6.53
N PHE A 154 10.69 -2.96 -5.33
CA PHE A 154 9.78 -2.34 -4.37
C PHE A 154 9.25 -1.00 -4.88
N GLN A 155 10.12 -0.16 -5.47
CA GLN A 155 9.68 1.09 -6.09
C GLN A 155 8.71 0.84 -7.25
N ASN A 156 8.97 -0.21 -8.06
CA ASN A 156 8.04 -0.63 -9.12
C ASN A 156 6.71 -1.12 -8.53
N LEU A 157 6.71 -1.92 -7.47
CA LEU A 157 5.51 -2.34 -6.75
C LEU A 157 4.67 -1.15 -6.27
N LEU A 158 5.30 -0.17 -5.62
CA LEU A 158 4.61 1.05 -5.16
C LEU A 158 4.03 1.83 -6.33
N LYS A 159 4.79 2.00 -7.41
CA LYS A 159 4.32 2.65 -8.64
C LYS A 159 3.08 1.96 -9.20
N GLN A 160 3.10 0.64 -9.37
CA GLN A 160 1.96 -0.11 -9.89
C GLN A 160 0.76 -0.05 -8.94
N GLY A 161 1.00 -0.14 -7.62
CA GLY A 161 -0.03 0.01 -6.59
C GLY A 161 -0.71 1.37 -6.62
N ILE A 162 0.06 2.46 -6.74
CA ILE A 162 -0.46 3.82 -6.87
C ILE A 162 -1.27 3.96 -8.15
N LEU A 163 -0.72 3.52 -9.30
CA LEU A 163 -1.41 3.59 -10.60
C LEU A 163 -2.72 2.81 -10.61
N TRP A 164 -2.78 1.68 -9.91
CA TRP A 164 -4.02 0.95 -9.74
C TRP A 164 -5.00 1.69 -8.82
N ALA A 165 -4.52 2.24 -7.71
CA ALA A 165 -5.35 2.91 -6.71
C ALA A 165 -6.01 4.19 -7.26
N VAL A 166 -5.32 4.98 -8.08
CA VAL A 166 -5.89 6.21 -8.69
C VAL A 166 -6.96 5.92 -9.74
N GLY A 167 -7.06 4.67 -10.23
CA GLY A 167 -8.06 4.25 -11.20
C GLY A 167 -7.67 4.50 -12.66
N ASP A 168 -8.41 3.85 -13.57
CA ASP A 168 -8.00 3.71 -14.97
C ASP A 168 -8.01 5.04 -15.73
N SER A 169 -8.95 5.93 -15.40
CA SER A 169 -9.03 7.27 -16.00
C SER A 169 -7.80 8.14 -15.68
N VAL A 170 -7.38 8.16 -14.41
CA VAL A 170 -6.18 8.92 -13.98
C VAL A 170 -4.92 8.29 -14.54
N ARG A 171 -4.83 6.96 -14.49
CA ARG A 171 -3.73 6.19 -15.07
C ARG A 171 -3.55 6.51 -16.55
N LYS A 172 -4.61 6.50 -17.35
CA LYS A 172 -4.56 6.82 -18.78
C LYS A 172 -4.07 8.26 -19.03
N ARG A 173 -4.54 9.24 -18.23
CA ARG A 173 -4.04 10.62 -18.31
C ARG A 173 -2.55 10.72 -18.01
N HIS A 174 -2.08 9.98 -17.00
CA HIS A 174 -0.67 9.92 -16.64
C HIS A 174 0.19 9.30 -17.76
N GLU A 175 -0.26 8.21 -18.36
CA GLU A 175 0.41 7.56 -19.49
C GLU A 175 0.51 8.51 -20.70
N THR A 176 -0.58 9.21 -21.02
CA THR A 176 -0.60 10.24 -22.09
C THR A 176 0.37 11.38 -21.79
N PHE A 177 0.38 11.87 -20.53
CA PHE A 177 1.30 12.92 -20.10
C PHE A 177 2.77 12.49 -20.22
N LEU A 178 3.11 11.27 -19.78
CA LEU A 178 4.48 10.75 -19.92
C LEU A 178 4.90 10.63 -21.39
N ALA A 179 4.01 10.17 -22.25
CA ALA A 179 4.28 10.03 -23.68
C ALA A 179 4.49 11.38 -24.39
N SER A 180 3.93 12.48 -23.86
CA SER A 180 4.08 13.84 -24.40
C SER A 180 5.30 14.59 -23.83
N ARG A 181 5.98 14.07 -22.81
CA ARG A 181 7.14 14.75 -22.21
C ARG A 181 8.42 14.47 -22.97
N GLU A 182 9.16 15.52 -23.27
CA GLU A 182 10.57 15.38 -23.62
C GLU A 182 11.37 14.85 -22.42
N PRO A 183 12.36 13.98 -22.63
CA PRO A 183 13.25 13.53 -21.56
C PRO A 183 13.90 14.72 -20.88
N LEU A 184 13.83 14.78 -19.55
CA LEU A 184 14.55 15.78 -18.78
C LEU A 184 16.05 15.58 -19.01
N LYS A 185 16.71 16.57 -19.60
CA LYS A 185 18.16 16.61 -19.69
C LYS A 185 18.72 17.08 -18.33
N TYR A 186 19.27 16.15 -17.57
CA TYR A 186 20.03 16.50 -16.35
C TYR A 186 21.45 16.83 -16.76
N GLU A 187 21.85 18.11 -16.63
CA GLU A 187 23.25 18.45 -16.63
C GLU A 187 23.85 18.03 -15.29
N LYS A 188 24.84 17.14 -15.32
CA LYS A 188 25.63 16.85 -14.13
C LYS A 188 26.38 18.13 -13.74
N ARG A 189 26.03 18.70 -12.62
CA ARG A 189 26.85 19.72 -11.93
C ARG A 189 28.00 19.07 -11.20
#